data_b8777d4d8538bd4f24dc5d67b0e6617a
#
_entry.id   b8777d4d8538bd4f24dc5d67b0e6617a
#
_cell.length_a   1.000
_cell.length_b   1.000
_cell.length_c   1.000
_cell.angle_alpha   90.00
_cell.angle_beta   90.00
_cell.angle_gamma   90.00
#
_symmetry.space_group_name_H-M   'P 1'
#
loop_
_entity.id
_entity.type
_entity.pdbx_description
1 polymer ?
#
loop_
_entity_poly.entity_id
_entity_poly.type
_entity_poly.pdbx_seq_one_letter_code
_entity_poly.pdbx_strand_id
1 'polypeptide(L)'
;MNSIEAAIIAEKAASLGHAGYLLQKALDALNGASSQEEREALTDAAASRAWAYLVQRELCGLRDNRQAVADYAIPAQVMARIGVRKPTKPNA
;
A
#
# COMPACT_ATOMS: atom_id res chain seq x y z
N MET A 1 -17.01 -24.97 0.25
CA MET A 1 -15.96 -24.32 1.05
C MET A 1 -16.07 -24.79 2.49
N ASN A 2 -14.98 -25.26 3.05
CA ASN A 2 -15.02 -25.70 4.45
C ASN A 2 -14.73 -24.53 5.38
N SER A 3 -14.87 -24.71 6.68
CA SER A 3 -14.73 -23.62 7.62
C SER A 3 -13.30 -23.10 7.72
N ILE A 4 -12.30 -23.92 7.44
CA ILE A 4 -10.90 -23.47 7.45
C ILE A 4 -10.66 -22.57 6.25
N GLU A 5 -11.16 -22.95 5.08
CA GLU A 5 -11.01 -22.12 3.89
C GLU A 5 -11.74 -20.79 4.04
N ALA A 6 -12.93 -20.82 4.62
CA ALA A 6 -13.70 -19.60 4.87
C ALA A 6 -12.95 -18.67 5.84
N ALA A 7 -12.33 -19.24 6.88
CA ALA A 7 -11.56 -18.45 7.84
C ALA A 7 -10.35 -17.80 7.20
N ILE A 8 -9.65 -18.52 6.32
CA ILE A 8 -8.48 -17.99 5.63
C ILE A 8 -8.89 -16.83 4.71
N ILE A 9 -9.99 -16.98 3.99
CA ILE A 9 -10.48 -15.94 3.10
C ILE A 9 -10.87 -14.70 3.92
N ALA A 10 -11.56 -14.89 5.03
CA ALA A 10 -11.97 -13.79 5.90
C ALA A 10 -10.75 -13.07 6.47
N GLU A 11 -9.72 -13.81 6.84
CA GLU A 11 -8.52 -13.21 7.38
C GLU A 11 -7.78 -12.39 6.33
N LYS A 12 -7.69 -12.91 5.11
CA LYS A 12 -7.05 -12.18 4.01
C LYS A 12 -7.82 -10.89 3.70
N ALA A 13 -9.15 -10.96 3.70
CA ALA A 13 -9.97 -9.80 3.43
C ALA A 13 -9.79 -8.74 4.53
N ALA A 14 -9.72 -9.17 5.79
CA ALA A 14 -9.51 -8.26 6.90
C ALA A 14 -8.13 -7.60 6.82
N SER A 15 -7.10 -8.37 6.46
CA SER A 15 -5.75 -7.83 6.30
C SER A 15 -5.68 -6.83 5.16
N LEU A 16 -6.36 -7.10 4.06
CA LEU A 16 -6.40 -6.18 2.92
C LEU A 16 -7.12 -4.88 3.33
N GLY A 17 -8.23 -4.99 4.03
CA GLY A 17 -8.98 -3.82 4.49
C GLY A 17 -8.14 -2.96 5.44
N HIS A 18 -7.39 -3.59 6.34
CA HIS A 18 -6.54 -2.86 7.27
C HIS A 18 -5.40 -2.17 6.53
N ALA A 19 -4.78 -2.85 5.57
CA ALA A 19 -3.69 -2.25 4.78
C ALA A 19 -4.20 -1.05 3.98
N GLY A 20 -5.41 -1.14 3.43
CA GLY A 20 -6.03 -0.02 2.70
C GLY A 20 -6.33 1.16 3.62
N TYR A 21 -6.80 0.89 4.83
CA TYR A 21 -7.07 1.92 5.82
C TYR A 21 -5.78 2.68 6.16
N LEU A 22 -4.70 1.95 6.41
CA LEU A 22 -3.41 2.57 6.74
C LEU A 22 -2.86 3.38 5.56
N LEU A 23 -3.05 2.90 4.36
CA LEU A 23 -2.65 3.63 3.15
C LEU A 23 -3.43 4.94 3.06
N GLN A 24 -4.74 4.90 3.25
CA GLN A 24 -5.55 6.10 3.16
C GLN A 24 -5.12 7.13 4.20
N LYS A 25 -4.84 6.68 5.42
CA LYS A 25 -4.37 7.59 6.45
C LYS A 25 -3.04 8.23 6.09
N ALA A 26 -2.13 7.47 5.51
CA ALA A 26 -0.83 7.99 5.10
C ALA A 26 -0.97 9.02 3.97
N LEU A 27 -1.88 8.75 3.03
CA LEU A 27 -2.12 9.68 1.91
C LEU A 27 -2.79 10.97 2.42
N ASP A 28 -3.70 10.85 3.38
CA ASP A 28 -4.36 12.01 3.98
C ASP A 28 -3.32 12.89 4.70
N ALA A 29 -2.40 12.26 5.42
CA ALA A 29 -1.34 12.98 6.11
C ALA A 29 -0.43 13.71 5.11
N LEU A 30 -0.10 13.05 4.01
CA LEU A 30 0.73 13.64 2.97
C LEU A 30 0.05 14.86 2.35
N ASN A 31 -1.25 14.77 2.13
CA ASN A 31 -2.00 15.89 1.55
C ASN A 31 -2.02 17.10 2.50
N GLY A 32 -1.82 16.88 3.79
CA GLY A 32 -1.77 17.96 4.77
C GLY A 32 -0.38 18.48 5.09
N ALA A 33 0.64 18.01 4.37
CA ALA A 33 2.02 18.42 4.65
C ALA A 33 2.20 19.93 4.45
N SER A 34 2.90 20.56 5.40
CA SER A 34 3.05 22.00 5.38
C SER A 34 4.47 22.46 5.03
N SER A 35 5.41 21.57 4.91
CA SER A 35 6.78 21.92 4.50
C SER A 35 7.33 20.86 3.57
N GLN A 36 8.39 21.17 2.89
CA GLN A 36 9.03 20.22 1.98
C GLN A 36 9.65 19.05 2.75
N GLU A 37 10.23 19.34 3.91
CA GLU A 37 10.83 18.31 4.73
C GLU A 37 9.75 17.34 5.22
N GLU A 38 8.63 17.88 5.68
CA GLU A 38 7.51 17.06 6.12
C GLU A 38 6.95 16.25 4.96
N ARG A 39 6.85 16.87 3.78
CA ARG A 39 6.33 16.19 2.60
C ARG A 39 7.20 15.00 2.23
N GLU A 40 8.52 15.13 2.33
CA GLU A 40 9.40 14.02 2.00
C GLU A 40 9.24 12.86 2.97
N ALA A 41 9.14 13.15 4.27
CA ALA A 41 8.94 12.11 5.26
C ALA A 41 7.59 11.42 5.08
N LEU A 42 6.55 12.20 4.79
CA LEU A 42 5.21 11.65 4.59
C LEU A 42 5.09 10.89 3.26
N THR A 43 5.86 11.27 2.26
CA THR A 43 5.91 10.52 1.01
C THR A 43 6.53 9.14 1.25
N ASP A 44 7.58 9.07 2.06
CA ASP A 44 8.19 7.80 2.42
C ASP A 44 7.20 6.92 3.18
N ALA A 45 6.48 7.51 4.12
CA ALA A 45 5.51 6.76 4.92
C ALA A 45 4.38 6.24 4.01
N ALA A 46 3.89 7.08 3.10
CA ALA A 46 2.84 6.67 2.17
C ALA A 46 3.33 5.57 1.24
N ALA A 47 4.58 5.66 0.78
CA ALA A 47 5.15 4.64 -0.10
C ALA A 47 5.22 3.28 0.60
N SER A 48 5.59 3.29 1.89
CA SER A 48 5.66 2.07 2.67
C SER A 48 4.27 1.43 2.80
N ARG A 49 3.25 2.24 3.07
CA ARG A 49 1.88 1.74 3.20
C ARG A 49 1.31 1.28 1.85
N ALA A 50 1.64 2.00 0.79
CA ALA A 50 1.19 1.63 -0.55
C ALA A 50 1.79 0.29 -0.97
N TRP A 51 3.08 0.09 -0.70
CA TRP A 51 3.72 -1.18 -1.03
C TRP A 51 3.08 -2.33 -0.27
N ALA A 52 2.85 -2.14 1.04
CA ALA A 52 2.21 -3.17 1.86
C ALA A 52 0.80 -3.51 1.35
N TYR A 53 0.06 -2.49 0.91
CA TYR A 53 -1.28 -2.69 0.37
C TYR A 53 -1.22 -3.49 -0.95
N LEU A 54 -0.28 -3.14 -1.83
CA LEU A 54 -0.15 -3.86 -3.10
C LEU A 54 0.25 -5.32 -2.88
N VAL A 55 1.11 -5.59 -1.90
CA VAL A 55 1.47 -6.96 -1.55
C VAL A 55 0.25 -7.72 -1.05
N GLN A 56 -0.57 -7.10 -0.21
CA GLN A 56 -1.79 -7.75 0.29
C GLN A 56 -2.77 -8.04 -0.85
N ARG A 57 -2.90 -7.13 -1.79
CA ARG A 57 -3.74 -7.36 -2.98
C ARG A 57 -3.26 -8.60 -3.74
N GLU A 58 -1.96 -8.71 -3.93
CA GLU A 58 -1.40 -9.84 -4.64
C GLU A 58 -1.69 -11.15 -3.92
N LEU A 59 -1.58 -11.14 -2.59
CA LEU A 59 -1.88 -12.32 -1.79
C LEU A 59 -3.37 -12.71 -1.87
N CYS A 60 -4.21 -11.76 -2.21
CA CYS A 60 -5.64 -12.02 -2.41
C CYS A 60 -5.98 -12.34 -3.88
N GLY A 61 -4.96 -12.43 -4.73
CA GLY A 61 -5.17 -12.73 -6.16
C GLY A 61 -5.49 -11.51 -7.02
N LEU A 62 -5.40 -10.31 -6.47
CA LEU A 62 -5.70 -9.09 -7.20
C LEU A 62 -4.41 -8.51 -7.76
N ARG A 63 -4.17 -8.71 -9.02
CA ARG A 63 -2.87 -8.37 -9.61
C ARG A 63 -2.81 -7.07 -10.40
N ASP A 64 -3.96 -6.48 -10.70
CA ASP A 64 -3.97 -5.24 -11.48
C ASP A 64 -3.79 -4.06 -10.55
N ASN A 65 -2.55 -3.62 -10.39
CA ASN A 65 -2.22 -2.51 -9.52
C ASN A 65 -2.74 -1.18 -10.01
N ARG A 66 -3.05 -1.07 -11.29
CA ARG A 66 -3.58 0.19 -11.85
C ARG A 66 -4.91 0.54 -11.19
N GLN A 67 -5.72 -0.47 -10.90
CA GLN A 67 -6.99 -0.25 -10.23
C GLN A 67 -6.78 0.34 -8.84
N ALA A 68 -5.83 -0.19 -8.09
CA ALA A 68 -5.53 0.28 -6.75
C ALA A 68 -5.00 1.72 -6.76
N VAL A 69 -4.12 2.02 -7.72
CA VAL A 69 -3.56 3.36 -7.85
C VAL A 69 -4.68 4.36 -8.14
N ALA A 70 -5.62 3.98 -9.00
CA ALA A 70 -6.75 4.86 -9.32
C ALA A 70 -7.70 5.02 -8.14
N ASP A 71 -8.04 3.92 -7.48
CA ASP A 71 -9.01 3.93 -6.38
C ASP A 71 -8.55 4.78 -5.20
N TYR A 72 -7.26 4.74 -4.90
CA TYR A 72 -6.72 5.53 -3.79
C TYR A 72 -6.10 6.85 -4.25
N ALA A 73 -6.11 7.11 -5.55
CA ALA A 73 -5.48 8.30 -6.14
C ALA A 73 -4.05 8.46 -5.63
N ILE A 74 -3.27 7.36 -5.73
CA ILE A 74 -1.90 7.37 -5.21
C ILE A 74 -1.03 8.26 -6.09
N PRO A 75 -0.41 9.30 -5.53
CA PRO A 75 0.40 10.23 -6.33
C PRO A 75 1.59 9.54 -6.99
N ALA A 76 1.97 10.03 -8.16
CA ALA A 76 3.11 9.49 -8.90
C ALA A 76 4.39 9.50 -8.07
N GLN A 77 4.59 10.53 -7.24
CA GLN A 77 5.76 10.62 -6.39
C GLN A 77 5.81 9.51 -5.34
N VAL A 78 4.64 9.07 -4.87
CA VAL A 78 4.56 7.94 -3.93
C VAL A 78 4.91 6.65 -4.65
N MET A 79 4.35 6.47 -5.84
CA MET A 79 4.64 5.27 -6.65
C MET A 79 6.12 5.19 -7.02
N ALA A 80 6.74 6.31 -7.35
CA ALA A 80 8.16 6.36 -7.65
C ALA A 80 9.00 5.98 -6.43
N ARG A 81 8.56 6.39 -5.25
CA ARG A 81 9.29 6.10 -4.02
C ARG A 81 9.19 4.62 -3.64
N ILE A 82 8.13 3.95 -4.04
CA ILE A 82 7.99 2.52 -3.84
C ILE A 82 9.13 1.77 -4.54
N GLY A 83 9.49 2.19 -5.74
CA GLY A 83 10.58 1.58 -6.48
C GLY A 83 11.91 1.68 -5.75
N VAL A 84 12.11 2.73 -4.97
CA VAL A 84 13.34 2.92 -4.20
C VAL A 84 13.30 2.12 -2.92
N ARG A 85 12.13 2.07 -2.25
CA ARG A 85 12.00 1.40 -0.97
C ARG A 85 11.76 -0.09 -1.07
N LYS A 86 11.32 -0.54 -2.24
CA LYS A 86 11.09 -1.93 -2.43
C LYS A 86 12.33 -2.67 -2.09
N PRO A 87 12.27 -3.76 -1.34
CA PRO A 87 13.44 -4.53 -0.99
C PRO A 87 14.13 -4.93 -2.26
N THR A 88 15.34 -4.48 -2.38
CA THR A 88 16.08 -4.84 -3.52
C THR A 88 16.41 -6.24 -3.38
N LYS A 89 16.45 -6.91 -4.46
CA LYS A 89 16.99 -8.18 -4.47
C LYS A 89 18.33 -8.06 -3.97
N PRO A 90 18.71 -8.96 -3.15
CA PRO A 90 20.05 -9.03 -2.72
C PRO A 90 20.81 -9.10 -3.96
N ASN A 91 21.57 -8.14 -4.19
CA ASN A 91 22.34 -8.17 -5.26
C ASN A 91 23.21 -9.09 -5.18
N ALA A 92 22.80 -9.66 -5.92
CA ALA A 92 23.70 -10.50 -6.04
C ALA A 92 24.84 -9.77 -6.03
#